data_4a4bf811e0a57d13f8867dc0f868e598
#
_entry.id   4a4bf811e0a57d13f8867dc0f868e598
#
_cell.length_a   1.000
_cell.length_b   1.000
_cell.length_c   1.000
_cell.angle_alpha   90.00
_cell.angle_beta   90.00
_cell.angle_gamma   90.00
#
_symmetry.space_group_name_H-M   'P 1'
#
loop_
_entity.id
_entity.type
_entity.pdbx_description
1 polymer ?
#
loop_
_entity_poly.entity_id
_entity_poly.type
_entity_poly.pdbx_seq_one_letter_code
_entity_poly.pdbx_strand_id
1 'polypeptide(L)'
;KLRMRKFGWTGIDVPVIGMGTWMIEGRTKDADKRAIEAMRIGIDLGMTHIDTAEMYGHGRAEELVAEVLNGRRESVFLVSKVLPTNASYDGTLKACKRSLNRLKTDFIDLYLLHWPSSQHSIAETMRAMEKLVDEGMIKFIGVSNFEVEQLREAQHVLKRYRIACNQVLYHLGYRGIEHDLLPYCTENKIAIIGYSPFDHGNFPSPQSRGGKVLEEISKKHNRTVRQVVLNFLTRDSNLFTIPKAANPDHVRNNSGGSGNWQLTEEDIAKIKKTFPLPPPDRRLEMI
;
A
#
# COMPACT_ATOMS: atom_id res chain seq x y z
N LYS A 1 2.34 13.31 15.57
CA LYS A 1 1.38 13.32 14.47
C LYS A 1 2.03 12.67 13.25
N LEU A 2 1.33 11.75 12.57
CA LEU A 2 1.81 11.09 11.36
C LEU A 2 2.10 12.11 10.26
N ARG A 3 3.16 11.85 9.48
CA ARG A 3 3.48 12.66 8.31
C ARG A 3 2.45 12.40 7.23
N MET A 4 1.91 13.49 6.69
CA MET A 4 1.06 13.49 5.50
C MET A 4 1.91 13.87 4.29
N ARG A 5 1.53 13.35 3.14
CA ARG A 5 2.26 13.61 1.89
C ARG A 5 1.30 13.64 0.72
N LYS A 6 1.56 14.50 -0.27
CA LYS A 6 0.77 14.51 -1.51
C LYS A 6 0.87 13.15 -2.20
N PHE A 7 -0.27 12.59 -2.55
CA PHE A 7 -0.37 11.30 -3.23
C PHE A 7 -0.14 11.49 -4.74
N GLY A 8 1.11 11.41 -5.15
CA GLY A 8 1.50 11.65 -6.54
C GLY A 8 0.98 13.00 -7.05
N TRP A 9 0.41 12.97 -8.27
CA TRP A 9 -0.14 14.16 -8.92
C TRP A 9 -1.51 14.60 -8.38
N THR A 10 -2.17 13.79 -7.55
CA THR A 10 -3.58 14.00 -7.16
C THR A 10 -3.82 15.25 -6.31
N GLY A 11 -2.80 15.75 -5.65
CA GLY A 11 -2.95 16.88 -4.71
C GLY A 11 -3.59 16.50 -3.37
N ILE A 12 -4.00 15.24 -3.20
CA ILE A 12 -4.61 14.75 -1.95
C ILE A 12 -3.50 14.42 -0.94
N ASP A 13 -3.68 14.86 0.30
CA ASP A 13 -2.78 14.50 1.39
C ASP A 13 -3.16 13.13 1.95
N VAL A 14 -2.21 12.21 1.96
CA VAL A 14 -2.36 10.84 2.45
C VAL A 14 -1.27 10.56 3.49
N PRO A 15 -1.60 9.91 4.63
CA PRO A 15 -0.55 9.55 5.59
C PRO A 15 0.43 8.56 4.96
N VAL A 16 1.72 8.76 5.24
CA VAL A 16 2.79 7.93 4.65
C VAL A 16 2.75 6.48 5.14
N ILE A 17 2.14 6.25 6.32
CA ILE A 17 1.92 4.91 6.86
C ILE A 17 0.41 4.68 6.93
N GLY A 18 -0.05 3.69 6.18
CA GLY A 18 -1.43 3.24 6.18
C GLY A 18 -1.57 1.88 6.86
N MET A 19 -2.71 1.24 6.61
CA MET A 19 -3.07 -0.05 7.19
C MET A 19 -3.40 -1.05 6.10
N GLY A 20 -2.62 -2.14 6.02
CA GLY A 20 -2.90 -3.26 5.14
C GLY A 20 -3.84 -4.26 5.79
N THR A 21 -4.67 -4.91 4.99
CA THR A 21 -5.70 -5.83 5.48
C THR A 21 -5.58 -7.25 4.93
N TRP A 22 -4.46 -7.59 4.30
CA TRP A 22 -4.24 -8.96 3.85
C TRP A 22 -4.17 -9.90 5.07
N MET A 23 -5.00 -10.95 5.05
CA MET A 23 -5.09 -11.94 6.14
C MET A 23 -5.46 -11.34 7.51
N ILE A 24 -6.26 -10.26 7.53
CA ILE A 24 -6.76 -9.71 8.81
C ILE A 24 -7.95 -10.51 9.36
N GLU A 25 -8.70 -11.15 8.47
CA GLU A 25 -9.84 -11.98 8.89
C GLU A 25 -9.35 -13.12 9.75
N GLY A 26 -9.98 -13.26 10.90
CA GLY A 26 -9.68 -14.31 11.83
C GLY A 26 -10.53 -15.56 11.59
N ARG A 27 -10.19 -16.65 12.28
CA ARG A 27 -10.99 -17.87 12.31
C ARG A 27 -12.14 -17.80 13.29
N THR A 28 -12.18 -16.75 14.11
CA THR A 28 -13.18 -16.55 15.17
C THR A 28 -13.73 -15.13 15.10
N LYS A 29 -14.94 -14.96 15.67
CA LYS A 29 -15.55 -13.62 15.81
C LYS A 29 -14.69 -12.68 16.66
N ASP A 30 -14.00 -13.20 17.68
CA ASP A 30 -13.16 -12.40 18.54
C ASP A 30 -11.91 -11.89 17.79
N ALA A 31 -11.32 -12.70 16.92
CA ALA A 31 -10.21 -12.27 16.06
C ALA A 31 -10.67 -11.18 15.07
N ASP A 32 -11.85 -11.30 14.48
CA ASP A 32 -12.43 -10.28 13.60
C ASP A 32 -12.66 -8.96 14.37
N LYS A 33 -13.22 -9.02 15.57
CA LYS A 33 -13.41 -7.84 16.43
C LYS A 33 -12.09 -7.16 16.76
N ARG A 34 -11.06 -7.94 17.04
CA ARG A 34 -9.72 -7.42 17.33
C ARG A 34 -9.13 -6.69 16.13
N ALA A 35 -9.31 -7.21 14.94
CA ALA A 35 -8.86 -6.55 13.71
C ALA A 35 -9.62 -5.24 13.47
N ILE A 36 -10.93 -5.22 13.68
CA ILE A 36 -11.75 -4.01 13.57
C ILE A 36 -11.28 -2.96 14.58
N GLU A 37 -11.05 -3.37 15.82
CA GLU A 37 -10.54 -2.47 16.88
C GLU A 37 -9.17 -1.91 16.50
N ALA A 38 -8.26 -2.75 15.99
CA ALA A 38 -6.94 -2.32 15.55
C ALA A 38 -7.03 -1.22 14.49
N MET A 39 -7.88 -1.40 13.49
CA MET A 39 -8.07 -0.40 12.43
C MET A 39 -8.70 0.89 12.95
N ARG A 40 -9.67 0.81 13.87
CA ARG A 40 -10.27 2.00 14.51
C ARG A 40 -9.21 2.80 15.28
N ILE A 41 -8.36 2.13 16.04
CA ILE A 41 -7.22 2.74 16.73
C ILE A 41 -6.28 3.41 15.71
N GLY A 42 -5.99 2.73 14.61
CA GLY A 42 -5.15 3.30 13.55
C GLY A 42 -5.70 4.59 12.98
N ILE A 43 -6.99 4.65 12.69
CA ILE A 43 -7.65 5.87 12.22
C ILE A 43 -7.53 6.99 13.26
N ASP A 44 -7.77 6.69 14.53
CA ASP A 44 -7.66 7.67 15.61
C ASP A 44 -6.23 8.21 15.75
N LEU A 45 -5.22 7.41 15.40
CA LEU A 45 -3.81 7.80 15.38
C LEU A 45 -3.39 8.53 14.09
N GLY A 46 -4.28 8.65 13.12
CA GLY A 46 -4.00 9.33 11.85
C GLY A 46 -3.65 8.41 10.68
N MET A 47 -3.69 7.09 10.87
CA MET A 47 -3.47 6.10 9.81
C MET A 47 -4.75 5.93 8.96
N THR A 48 -5.17 7.00 8.32
CA THR A 48 -6.44 7.10 7.59
C THR A 48 -6.39 6.54 6.17
N HIS A 49 -5.31 5.89 5.80
CA HIS A 49 -5.16 5.15 4.56
C HIS A 49 -5.37 3.66 4.84
N ILE A 50 -6.46 3.09 4.32
CA ILE A 50 -6.78 1.66 4.49
C ILE A 50 -6.73 0.98 3.13
N ASP A 51 -5.96 -0.10 3.05
CA ASP A 51 -5.75 -0.90 1.84
C ASP A 51 -6.40 -2.27 2.00
N THR A 52 -7.27 -2.62 1.07
CA THR A 52 -7.93 -3.92 1.02
C THR A 52 -8.02 -4.44 -0.42
N ALA A 53 -8.70 -5.56 -0.65
CA ALA A 53 -8.89 -6.16 -1.96
C ALA A 53 -10.03 -7.17 -1.94
N GLU A 54 -10.67 -7.40 -3.10
CA GLU A 54 -11.68 -8.46 -3.23
C GLU A 54 -11.10 -9.85 -2.94
N MET A 55 -9.82 -10.05 -3.22
CA MET A 55 -9.13 -11.32 -2.98
C MET A 55 -8.98 -11.65 -1.49
N TYR A 56 -8.84 -10.65 -0.63
CA TYR A 56 -8.50 -10.86 0.77
C TYR A 56 -9.65 -11.54 1.52
N GLY A 57 -9.41 -12.80 1.96
CA GLY A 57 -10.43 -13.60 2.61
C GLY A 57 -11.68 -13.79 1.77
N HIS A 58 -11.55 -13.84 0.43
CA HIS A 58 -12.69 -13.93 -0.51
C HIS A 58 -13.74 -12.84 -0.28
N GLY A 59 -13.31 -11.62 -0.01
CA GLY A 59 -14.16 -10.47 0.26
C GLY A 59 -14.43 -10.22 1.75
N ARG A 60 -14.03 -11.12 2.64
CA ARG A 60 -14.24 -10.95 4.08
C ARG A 60 -13.50 -9.74 4.64
N ALA A 61 -12.28 -9.49 4.16
CA ALA A 61 -11.51 -8.31 4.59
C ALA A 61 -12.27 -7.00 4.28
N GLU A 62 -12.85 -6.90 3.10
CA GLU A 62 -13.68 -5.73 2.73
C GLU A 62 -14.89 -5.57 3.67
N GLU A 63 -15.54 -6.66 4.07
CA GLU A 63 -16.65 -6.60 5.03
C GLU A 63 -16.21 -6.11 6.41
N LEU A 64 -15.04 -6.53 6.89
CA LEU A 64 -14.47 -6.03 8.14
C LEU A 64 -14.11 -4.54 8.06
N VAL A 65 -13.57 -4.11 6.93
CA VAL A 65 -13.28 -2.69 6.68
C VAL A 65 -14.57 -1.88 6.69
N ALA A 66 -15.69 -2.40 6.16
CA ALA A 66 -16.98 -1.72 6.21
C ALA A 66 -17.38 -1.33 7.65
N GLU A 67 -17.16 -2.21 8.62
CA GLU A 67 -17.44 -1.93 10.03
C GLU A 67 -16.61 -0.76 10.56
N VAL A 68 -15.36 -0.63 10.09
CA VAL A 68 -14.46 0.47 10.47
C VAL A 68 -14.88 1.79 9.82
N LEU A 69 -15.36 1.74 8.58
CA LEU A 69 -15.78 2.92 7.81
C LEU A 69 -17.07 3.55 8.33
N ASN A 70 -17.87 2.81 9.08
CA ASN A 70 -19.17 3.29 9.56
C ASN A 70 -19.03 4.57 10.37
N GLY A 71 -19.63 5.67 9.87
CA GLY A 71 -19.51 6.98 10.47
C GLY A 71 -18.18 7.70 10.24
N ARG A 72 -17.24 7.10 9.49
CA ARG A 72 -15.88 7.64 9.27
C ARG A 72 -15.45 7.65 7.81
N ARG A 73 -16.35 7.30 6.88
CA ARG A 73 -15.98 7.11 5.46
C ARG A 73 -15.22 8.29 4.87
N GLU A 74 -15.68 9.49 5.11
CA GLU A 74 -15.10 10.71 4.52
C GLU A 74 -13.69 11.03 5.03
N SER A 75 -13.31 10.49 6.18
CA SER A 75 -11.96 10.69 6.75
C SER A 75 -10.94 9.66 6.28
N VAL A 76 -11.36 8.65 5.50
CA VAL A 76 -10.51 7.53 5.10
C VAL A 76 -10.20 7.60 3.61
N PHE A 77 -8.92 7.48 3.27
CA PHE A 77 -8.45 7.19 1.92
C PHE A 77 -8.49 5.67 1.73
N LEU A 78 -9.52 5.20 1.04
CA LEU A 78 -9.83 3.77 0.87
C LEU A 78 -9.30 3.24 -0.44
N VAL A 79 -8.53 2.15 -0.36
CA VAL A 79 -7.96 1.46 -1.52
C VAL A 79 -8.54 0.05 -1.59
N SER A 80 -9.02 -0.36 -2.77
CA SER A 80 -9.34 -1.76 -3.04
C SER A 80 -8.83 -2.16 -4.43
N LYS A 81 -9.01 -3.44 -4.79
CA LYS A 81 -8.35 -4.01 -5.97
C LYS A 81 -9.24 -5.04 -6.66
N VAL A 82 -9.19 -5.05 -7.99
CA VAL A 82 -9.80 -6.09 -8.82
C VAL A 82 -8.80 -7.21 -9.11
N LEU A 83 -9.23 -8.46 -8.99
CA LEU A 83 -8.42 -9.62 -9.38
C LEU A 83 -8.19 -9.63 -10.90
N PRO A 84 -6.99 -10.06 -11.36
CA PRO A 84 -6.70 -10.18 -12.79
C PRO A 84 -7.68 -11.08 -13.54
N THR A 85 -8.21 -12.10 -12.89
CA THR A 85 -9.23 -12.99 -13.48
C THR A 85 -10.57 -12.30 -13.72
N ASN A 86 -10.83 -11.18 -13.03
CA ASN A 86 -12.04 -10.36 -13.19
C ASN A 86 -11.78 -9.09 -14.01
N ALA A 87 -10.61 -8.95 -14.62
CA ALA A 87 -10.11 -7.69 -15.16
C ALA A 87 -10.48 -7.45 -16.63
N SER A 88 -11.47 -8.15 -17.19
CA SER A 88 -12.13 -7.76 -18.42
C SER A 88 -12.85 -6.41 -18.21
N TYR A 89 -13.30 -5.78 -19.28
CA TYR A 89 -14.07 -4.54 -19.15
C TYR A 89 -15.30 -4.74 -18.25
N ASP A 90 -16.18 -5.70 -18.60
CA ASP A 90 -17.38 -5.96 -17.81
C ASP A 90 -17.06 -6.54 -16.41
N GLY A 91 -16.05 -7.40 -16.33
CA GLY A 91 -15.61 -8.01 -15.08
C GLY A 91 -15.14 -6.98 -14.07
N THR A 92 -14.38 -5.99 -14.52
CA THR A 92 -13.88 -4.89 -13.67
C THR A 92 -15.05 -4.06 -13.12
N LEU A 93 -16.03 -3.71 -13.98
CA LEU A 93 -17.21 -2.96 -13.56
C LEU A 93 -17.99 -3.73 -12.49
N LYS A 94 -18.22 -5.03 -12.72
CA LYS A 94 -18.96 -5.91 -11.79
C LYS A 94 -18.20 -6.11 -10.47
N ALA A 95 -16.87 -6.32 -10.54
CA ALA A 95 -16.03 -6.49 -9.36
C ALA A 95 -16.06 -5.25 -8.47
N CYS A 96 -15.98 -4.06 -9.05
CA CYS A 96 -16.08 -2.81 -8.29
C CYS A 96 -17.42 -2.69 -7.54
N LYS A 97 -18.52 -3.00 -8.21
CA LYS A 97 -19.86 -2.98 -7.59
C LYS A 97 -19.97 -3.96 -6.42
N ARG A 98 -19.40 -5.17 -6.57
CA ARG A 98 -19.37 -6.14 -5.47
C ARG A 98 -18.52 -5.63 -4.30
N SER A 99 -17.39 -5.03 -4.56
CA SER A 99 -16.54 -4.42 -3.52
C SER A 99 -17.27 -3.29 -2.79
N LEU A 100 -17.95 -2.41 -3.51
CA LEU A 100 -18.74 -1.32 -2.93
C LEU A 100 -19.85 -1.87 -2.00
N ASN A 101 -20.51 -2.97 -2.40
CA ASN A 101 -21.52 -3.61 -1.57
C ASN A 101 -20.94 -4.18 -0.28
N ARG A 102 -19.78 -4.86 -0.36
CA ARG A 102 -19.10 -5.40 0.85
C ARG A 102 -18.60 -4.30 1.76
N LEU A 103 -18.05 -3.24 1.17
CA LEU A 103 -17.53 -2.07 1.89
C LEU A 103 -18.62 -1.14 2.41
N LYS A 104 -19.84 -1.31 1.95
CA LYS A 104 -21.01 -0.45 2.31
C LYS A 104 -20.71 1.03 2.11
N THR A 105 -20.15 1.35 0.96
CA THR A 105 -19.83 2.72 0.55
C THR A 105 -20.17 2.92 -0.92
N ASP A 106 -20.38 4.19 -1.32
CA ASP A 106 -20.72 4.54 -2.69
C ASP A 106 -19.49 4.74 -3.58
N PHE A 107 -18.30 4.87 -2.97
CA PHE A 107 -17.07 5.11 -3.72
C PHE A 107 -15.84 4.54 -3.02
N ILE A 108 -14.85 4.24 -3.84
CA ILE A 108 -13.48 3.87 -3.43
C ILE A 108 -12.56 5.00 -3.86
N ASP A 109 -11.64 5.43 -3.00
CA ASP A 109 -10.72 6.53 -3.34
C ASP A 109 -9.72 6.11 -4.43
N LEU A 110 -9.12 4.94 -4.29
CA LEU A 110 -8.14 4.41 -5.24
C LEU A 110 -8.46 2.95 -5.55
N TYR A 111 -8.69 2.65 -6.82
CA TYR A 111 -8.97 1.27 -7.26
C TYR A 111 -7.85 0.76 -8.16
N LEU A 112 -7.32 -0.41 -7.82
CA LEU A 112 -6.14 -0.98 -8.46
C LEU A 112 -6.48 -2.26 -9.22
N LEU A 113 -5.79 -2.51 -10.34
CA LEU A 113 -5.61 -3.87 -10.85
C LEU A 113 -4.56 -4.56 -9.98
N HIS A 114 -4.91 -5.68 -9.35
CA HIS A 114 -4.11 -6.32 -8.30
C HIS A 114 -2.73 -6.80 -8.78
N TRP A 115 -2.67 -7.33 -10.01
CA TRP A 115 -1.44 -7.62 -10.77
C TRP A 115 -1.81 -7.74 -12.24
N PRO A 116 -0.82 -7.72 -13.17
CA PRO A 116 -1.11 -7.84 -14.59
C PRO A 116 -1.84 -9.14 -14.93
N SER A 117 -2.89 -9.07 -15.76
CA SER A 117 -3.66 -10.23 -16.16
C SER A 117 -2.99 -10.98 -17.32
N SER A 118 -3.02 -12.32 -17.25
CA SER A 118 -2.65 -13.17 -18.39
C SER A 118 -3.84 -13.46 -19.34
N GLN A 119 -5.05 -13.12 -18.92
CA GLN A 119 -6.31 -13.41 -19.63
C GLN A 119 -6.93 -12.18 -20.27
N HIS A 120 -6.71 -11.01 -19.72
CA HIS A 120 -7.33 -9.76 -20.15
C HIS A 120 -6.26 -8.70 -20.41
N SER A 121 -6.46 -7.90 -21.46
CA SER A 121 -5.52 -6.84 -21.80
C SER A 121 -5.57 -5.70 -20.77
N ILE A 122 -4.44 -5.01 -20.61
CA ILE A 122 -4.36 -3.79 -19.79
C ILE A 122 -5.38 -2.77 -20.32
N ALA A 123 -5.56 -2.70 -21.63
CA ALA A 123 -6.51 -1.78 -22.28
C ALA A 123 -7.96 -2.00 -21.80
N GLU A 124 -8.42 -3.25 -21.70
CA GLU A 124 -9.78 -3.55 -21.22
C GLU A 124 -9.98 -3.03 -19.80
N THR A 125 -9.05 -3.35 -18.91
CA THR A 125 -9.11 -2.94 -17.50
C THR A 125 -9.09 -1.42 -17.38
N MET A 126 -8.19 -0.74 -18.08
CA MET A 126 -8.07 0.72 -17.98
C MET A 126 -9.31 1.44 -18.52
N ARG A 127 -9.92 0.96 -19.60
CA ARG A 127 -11.19 1.53 -20.09
C ARG A 127 -12.32 1.38 -19.08
N ALA A 128 -12.39 0.24 -18.39
CA ALA A 128 -13.36 0.04 -17.32
C ALA A 128 -13.09 0.99 -16.13
N MET A 129 -11.83 1.19 -15.77
CA MET A 129 -11.44 2.11 -14.72
C MET A 129 -11.87 3.55 -15.04
N GLU A 130 -11.70 4.01 -16.29
CA GLU A 130 -12.20 5.33 -16.73
C GLU A 130 -13.70 5.45 -16.57
N LYS A 131 -14.44 4.41 -16.95
CA LYS A 131 -15.90 4.36 -16.78
C LYS A 131 -16.28 4.48 -15.30
N LEU A 132 -15.56 3.78 -14.42
CA LEU A 132 -15.82 3.84 -12.97
C LEU A 132 -15.55 5.24 -12.40
N VAL A 133 -14.53 5.94 -12.88
CA VAL A 133 -14.30 7.35 -12.50
C VAL A 133 -15.45 8.23 -12.99
N ASP A 134 -15.86 8.08 -14.25
CA ASP A 134 -16.97 8.84 -14.83
C ASP A 134 -18.26 8.68 -14.02
N GLU A 135 -18.51 7.48 -13.53
CA GLU A 135 -19.71 7.17 -12.72
C GLU A 135 -19.56 7.53 -11.24
N GLY A 136 -18.41 8.02 -10.81
CA GLY A 136 -18.16 8.40 -9.42
C GLY A 136 -17.98 7.23 -8.45
N MET A 137 -17.79 6.02 -8.96
CA MET A 137 -17.58 4.82 -8.13
C MET A 137 -16.15 4.71 -7.61
N ILE A 138 -15.19 5.28 -8.33
CA ILE A 138 -13.79 5.41 -7.88
C ILE A 138 -13.32 6.84 -8.14
N LYS A 139 -12.40 7.34 -7.32
CA LYS A 139 -11.81 8.67 -7.54
C LYS A 139 -10.55 8.62 -8.40
N PHE A 140 -9.65 7.66 -8.12
CA PHE A 140 -8.36 7.53 -8.77
C PHE A 140 -8.13 6.12 -9.28
N ILE A 141 -7.43 6.03 -10.41
CA ILE A 141 -7.04 4.78 -11.06
C ILE A 141 -5.60 4.46 -10.68
N GLY A 142 -5.36 3.20 -10.33
CA GLY A 142 -4.02 2.72 -10.09
C GLY A 142 -3.84 1.27 -10.53
N VAL A 143 -2.62 0.81 -10.34
CA VAL A 143 -2.21 -0.56 -10.66
C VAL A 143 -1.34 -1.11 -9.54
N SER A 144 -1.08 -2.40 -9.58
CA SER A 144 -0.21 -3.07 -8.62
C SER A 144 0.67 -4.07 -9.36
N ASN A 145 1.92 -4.17 -8.93
CA ASN A 145 2.91 -5.08 -9.51
C ASN A 145 3.17 -4.84 -11.01
N PHE A 146 3.14 -3.59 -11.44
CA PHE A 146 3.47 -3.20 -12.81
C PHE A 146 4.94 -2.81 -12.92
N GLU A 147 5.57 -3.26 -14.01
CA GLU A 147 6.87 -2.76 -14.45
C GLU A 147 6.70 -1.48 -15.24
N VAL A 148 7.79 -0.75 -15.50
CA VAL A 148 7.76 0.54 -16.20
C VAL A 148 7.04 0.46 -17.55
N GLU A 149 7.33 -0.56 -18.35
CA GLU A 149 6.68 -0.71 -19.66
C GLU A 149 5.17 -0.93 -19.57
N GLN A 150 4.73 -1.66 -18.55
CA GLN A 150 3.30 -1.88 -18.28
C GLN A 150 2.61 -0.58 -17.83
N LEU A 151 3.30 0.24 -17.03
CA LEU A 151 2.81 1.59 -16.67
C LEU A 151 2.65 2.47 -17.90
N ARG A 152 3.62 2.46 -18.82
CA ARG A 152 3.54 3.19 -20.09
C ARG A 152 2.37 2.74 -20.93
N GLU A 153 2.18 1.43 -21.06
CA GLU A 153 1.06 0.85 -21.80
C GLU A 153 -0.29 1.28 -21.20
N ALA A 154 -0.43 1.15 -19.89
CA ALA A 154 -1.67 1.55 -19.20
C ALA A 154 -1.95 3.04 -19.37
N GLN A 155 -0.95 3.90 -19.21
CA GLN A 155 -1.11 5.35 -19.38
C GLN A 155 -1.43 5.72 -20.84
N HIS A 156 -0.88 5.00 -21.81
CA HIS A 156 -1.18 5.22 -23.23
C HIS A 156 -2.67 4.95 -23.55
N VAL A 157 -3.25 3.96 -22.91
CA VAL A 157 -4.68 3.62 -23.09
C VAL A 157 -5.60 4.66 -22.46
N LEU A 158 -5.23 5.18 -21.28
CA LEU A 158 -6.03 6.17 -20.57
C LEU A 158 -6.06 7.49 -21.35
N LYS A 159 -7.26 7.95 -21.70
CA LYS A 159 -7.44 9.17 -22.54
C LYS A 159 -7.75 10.41 -21.71
N ARG A 160 -8.48 10.23 -20.61
CA ARG A 160 -8.95 11.36 -19.79
C ARG A 160 -8.33 11.42 -18.43
N TYR A 161 -7.75 10.32 -17.96
CA TYR A 161 -7.24 10.21 -16.60
C TYR A 161 -5.80 9.74 -16.59
N ARG A 162 -5.14 9.96 -15.46
CA ARG A 162 -3.75 9.54 -15.23
C ARG A 162 -3.70 8.46 -14.17
N ILE A 163 -2.73 7.55 -14.26
CA ILE A 163 -2.44 6.60 -13.22
C ILE A 163 -1.95 7.36 -11.98
N ALA A 164 -2.58 7.09 -10.83
CA ALA A 164 -2.22 7.75 -9.57
C ALA A 164 -1.20 6.95 -8.75
N CYS A 165 -1.16 5.63 -8.94
CA CYS A 165 -0.40 4.75 -8.05
C CYS A 165 0.03 3.46 -8.71
N ASN A 166 1.22 2.97 -8.30
CA ASN A 166 1.65 1.59 -8.49
C ASN A 166 1.99 1.00 -7.11
N GLN A 167 1.26 -0.02 -6.69
CA GLN A 167 1.51 -0.71 -5.42
C GLN A 167 2.40 -1.92 -5.65
N VAL A 168 3.54 -2.00 -4.96
CA VAL A 168 4.58 -3.00 -5.21
C VAL A 168 5.18 -3.53 -3.91
N LEU A 169 5.79 -4.70 -3.99
CA LEU A 169 6.58 -5.26 -2.89
C LEU A 169 7.75 -4.33 -2.59
N TYR A 170 7.89 -3.93 -1.33
CA TYR A 170 9.02 -3.10 -0.92
C TYR A 170 9.35 -3.31 0.57
N HIS A 171 10.48 -3.91 0.84
CA HIS A 171 11.03 -4.12 2.17
C HIS A 171 12.56 -4.14 2.12
N LEU A 172 13.23 -4.23 3.26
CA LEU A 172 14.70 -4.17 3.32
C LEU A 172 15.38 -5.26 2.49
N GLY A 173 14.79 -6.45 2.45
CA GLY A 173 15.31 -7.58 1.66
C GLY A 173 15.00 -7.49 0.16
N TYR A 174 14.13 -6.59 -0.25
CA TYR A 174 13.78 -6.37 -1.64
C TYR A 174 13.56 -4.90 -1.93
N ARG A 175 14.58 -4.25 -2.46
CA ARG A 175 14.58 -2.84 -2.86
C ARG A 175 14.82 -2.64 -4.36
N GLY A 176 14.55 -3.69 -5.16
CA GLY A 176 14.80 -3.66 -6.62
C GLY A 176 14.09 -2.54 -7.36
N ILE A 177 12.94 -2.08 -6.85
CA ILE A 177 12.22 -0.95 -7.43
C ILE A 177 13.04 0.34 -7.47
N GLU A 178 14.10 0.45 -6.66
CA GLU A 178 14.94 1.65 -6.60
C GLU A 178 15.79 1.85 -7.84
N HIS A 179 15.98 0.82 -8.69
CA HIS A 179 16.77 0.91 -9.91
C HIS A 179 16.10 1.75 -11.00
N ASP A 180 14.86 1.45 -11.33
CA ASP A 180 14.14 2.10 -12.45
C ASP A 180 12.70 2.50 -12.10
N LEU A 181 11.94 1.65 -11.42
CA LEU A 181 10.52 1.87 -11.16
C LEU A 181 10.27 3.08 -10.27
N LEU A 182 10.99 3.20 -9.15
CA LEU A 182 10.84 4.33 -8.24
C LEU A 182 11.24 5.66 -8.90
N PRO A 183 12.39 5.76 -9.60
CA PRO A 183 12.72 6.97 -10.36
C PRO A 183 11.66 7.33 -11.40
N TYR A 184 11.20 6.36 -12.19
CA TYR A 184 10.16 6.57 -13.20
C TYR A 184 8.87 7.10 -12.58
N CYS A 185 8.38 6.46 -11.52
CA CYS A 185 7.16 6.87 -10.84
C CYS A 185 7.30 8.25 -10.19
N THR A 186 8.45 8.55 -9.61
CA THR A 186 8.72 9.87 -9.03
C THR A 186 8.68 10.96 -10.08
N GLU A 187 9.35 10.77 -11.22
CA GLU A 187 9.35 11.70 -12.34
C GLU A 187 7.94 11.93 -12.89
N ASN A 188 7.15 10.87 -13.00
CA ASN A 188 5.79 10.93 -13.55
C ASN A 188 4.72 11.22 -12.48
N LYS A 189 5.12 11.47 -11.25
CA LYS A 189 4.23 11.75 -10.11
C LYS A 189 3.18 10.66 -9.89
N ILE A 190 3.60 9.40 -10.02
CA ILE A 190 2.82 8.21 -9.70
C ILE A 190 3.25 7.77 -8.30
N ALA A 191 2.34 7.76 -7.34
CA ALA A 191 2.67 7.35 -5.97
C ALA A 191 3.04 5.86 -5.92
N ILE A 192 4.04 5.52 -5.11
CA ILE A 192 4.40 4.13 -4.80
C ILE A 192 3.86 3.78 -3.42
N ILE A 193 3.00 2.77 -3.35
CA ILE A 193 2.64 2.13 -2.09
C ILE A 193 3.46 0.85 -1.97
N GLY A 194 4.34 0.77 -0.96
CA GLY A 194 5.08 -0.46 -0.67
C GLY A 194 4.26 -1.40 0.21
N TYR A 195 4.00 -2.62 -0.27
CA TYR A 195 3.34 -3.62 0.55
C TYR A 195 4.37 -4.57 1.20
N SER A 196 3.95 -5.28 2.24
CA SER A 196 4.77 -6.22 3.02
C SER A 196 6.09 -5.61 3.52
N PRO A 197 6.04 -4.48 4.24
CA PRO A 197 7.26 -3.79 4.70
C PRO A 197 8.11 -4.63 5.65
N PHE A 198 7.54 -5.67 6.27
CA PHE A 198 8.22 -6.56 7.21
C PHE A 198 8.44 -7.98 6.66
N ASP A 199 8.31 -8.17 5.35
CA ASP A 199 8.59 -9.42 4.64
C ASP A 199 7.89 -10.64 5.25
N HIS A 200 6.59 -10.54 5.54
CA HIS A 200 5.76 -11.64 6.09
C HIS A 200 6.36 -12.36 7.30
N GLY A 201 7.08 -11.64 8.15
CA GLY A 201 7.71 -12.23 9.33
C GLY A 201 9.15 -12.69 9.12
N ASN A 202 9.69 -12.62 7.90
CA ASN A 202 11.12 -12.83 7.63
C ASN A 202 11.94 -11.57 7.98
N PHE A 203 11.55 -10.91 9.04
CA PHE A 203 12.21 -9.71 9.52
C PHE A 203 13.61 -10.05 10.04
N PRO A 204 14.62 -9.17 9.87
CA PRO A 204 15.99 -9.45 10.31
C PRO A 204 16.05 -9.85 11.78
N SER A 205 16.69 -10.99 12.07
CA SER A 205 16.91 -11.45 13.44
C SER A 205 17.75 -10.43 14.22
N PRO A 206 17.42 -10.18 15.51
CA PRO A 206 18.23 -9.29 16.36
C PRO A 206 19.71 -9.67 16.44
N GLN A 207 20.03 -10.95 16.25
CA GLN A 207 21.41 -11.46 16.30
C GLN A 207 22.14 -11.34 14.96
N SER A 208 21.42 -11.10 13.88
CA SER A 208 22.02 -10.92 12.56
C SER A 208 22.75 -9.58 12.46
N ARG A 209 23.65 -9.46 11.47
CA ARG A 209 24.32 -8.19 11.19
C ARG A 209 23.30 -7.07 10.92
N GLY A 210 22.28 -7.37 10.10
CA GLY A 210 21.21 -6.41 9.80
C GLY A 210 20.43 -6.01 11.03
N GLY A 211 20.04 -6.98 11.86
CA GLY A 211 19.31 -6.72 13.10
C GLY A 211 20.10 -5.85 14.09
N LYS A 212 21.42 -6.06 14.19
CA LYS A 212 22.29 -5.24 15.06
C LYS A 212 22.38 -3.80 14.58
N VAL A 213 22.51 -3.57 13.29
CA VAL A 213 22.53 -2.21 12.70
C VAL A 213 21.21 -1.49 12.99
N LEU A 214 20.08 -2.16 12.77
CA LEU A 214 18.76 -1.59 13.03
C LEU A 214 18.56 -1.29 14.53
N GLU A 215 19.04 -2.16 15.41
CA GLU A 215 18.96 -1.97 16.87
C GLU A 215 19.77 -0.74 17.31
N GLU A 216 20.98 -0.55 16.80
CA GLU A 216 21.82 0.62 17.07
C GLU A 216 21.10 1.93 16.68
N ILE A 217 20.51 1.96 15.46
CA ILE A 217 19.76 3.12 14.98
C ILE A 217 18.51 3.35 15.83
N SER A 218 17.82 2.28 16.20
CA SER A 218 16.62 2.32 17.03
C SER A 218 16.91 2.98 18.39
N LYS A 219 18.00 2.60 19.05
CA LYS A 219 18.43 3.20 20.31
C LYS A 219 18.77 4.68 20.17
N LYS A 220 19.50 5.04 19.10
CA LYS A 220 19.85 6.42 18.81
C LYS A 220 18.64 7.35 18.74
N HIS A 221 17.54 6.88 18.15
CA HIS A 221 16.33 7.67 17.95
C HIS A 221 15.26 7.42 19.01
N ASN A 222 15.50 6.53 19.96
CA ASN A 222 14.50 6.08 20.92
C ASN A 222 13.22 5.60 20.23
N ARG A 223 13.40 4.75 19.23
CA ARG A 223 12.33 4.15 18.40
C ARG A 223 12.51 2.64 18.35
N THR A 224 11.43 1.92 18.02
CA THR A 224 11.55 0.48 17.79
C THR A 224 12.23 0.20 16.44
N VAL A 225 12.77 -1.00 16.29
CA VAL A 225 13.38 -1.44 15.03
C VAL A 225 12.37 -1.38 13.87
N ARG A 226 11.12 -1.78 14.11
CA ARG A 226 10.07 -1.71 13.09
C ARG A 226 9.73 -0.26 12.70
N GLN A 227 9.72 0.65 13.66
CA GLN A 227 9.53 2.08 13.38
C GLN A 227 10.68 2.64 12.53
N VAL A 228 11.91 2.23 12.81
CA VAL A 228 13.09 2.59 11.98
C VAL A 228 12.89 2.11 10.54
N VAL A 229 12.45 0.87 10.34
CA VAL A 229 12.21 0.30 9.01
C VAL A 229 11.11 1.06 8.28
N LEU A 230 9.98 1.36 8.92
CA LEU A 230 8.91 2.13 8.30
C LEU A 230 9.36 3.54 7.91
N ASN A 231 10.18 4.18 8.73
CA ASN A 231 10.74 5.49 8.41
C ASN A 231 11.67 5.42 7.19
N PHE A 232 12.51 4.38 7.12
CA PHE A 232 13.38 4.14 5.96
C PHE A 232 12.57 3.92 4.68
N LEU A 233 11.53 3.08 4.73
CA LEU A 233 10.71 2.73 3.56
C LEU A 233 9.81 3.88 3.08
N THR A 234 9.71 4.94 3.85
CA THR A 234 8.96 6.15 3.49
C THR A 234 9.83 7.40 3.43
N ARG A 235 11.15 7.23 3.30
CA ARG A 235 12.10 8.36 3.31
C ARG A 235 11.98 9.29 2.09
N ASP A 236 11.68 8.72 0.92
CA ASP A 236 11.53 9.51 -0.31
C ASP A 236 10.11 10.08 -0.44
N SER A 237 10.02 11.24 -1.09
CA SER A 237 8.78 12.00 -1.22
C SER A 237 7.63 11.29 -1.94
N ASN A 238 7.90 10.16 -2.58
CA ASN A 238 6.91 9.41 -3.36
C ASN A 238 6.53 8.05 -2.74
N LEU A 239 7.06 7.73 -1.56
CA LEU A 239 6.88 6.43 -0.91
C LEU A 239 5.83 6.47 0.20
N PHE A 240 4.95 5.48 0.18
CA PHE A 240 3.95 5.15 1.20
C PHE A 240 4.11 3.69 1.57
N THR A 241 3.70 3.30 2.78
CA THR A 241 3.78 1.91 3.24
C THR A 241 2.52 1.48 3.97
N ILE A 242 2.18 0.20 3.89
CA ILE A 242 0.93 -0.34 4.45
C ILE A 242 1.18 -1.61 5.28
N PRO A 243 1.79 -1.49 6.46
CA PRO A 243 1.93 -2.63 7.36
C PRO A 243 0.58 -3.21 7.78
N LYS A 244 0.53 -4.50 8.08
CA LYS A 244 -0.69 -5.20 8.49
C LYS A 244 -1.30 -4.62 9.77
N ALA A 245 -2.62 -4.50 9.81
CA ALA A 245 -3.38 -3.85 10.90
C ALA A 245 -4.36 -4.80 11.61
N ALA A 246 -3.91 -6.00 12.01
CA ALA A 246 -4.75 -6.98 12.70
C ALA A 246 -4.64 -6.95 14.24
N ASN A 247 -3.63 -6.28 14.76
CA ASN A 247 -3.29 -6.25 16.19
C ASN A 247 -3.18 -4.81 16.68
N PRO A 248 -3.95 -4.39 17.72
CA PRO A 248 -3.91 -3.04 18.26
C PRO A 248 -2.53 -2.55 18.65
N ASP A 249 -1.72 -3.40 19.31
CA ASP A 249 -0.37 -3.01 19.76
C ASP A 249 0.58 -2.79 18.57
N HIS A 250 0.47 -3.63 17.54
CA HIS A 250 1.26 -3.44 16.30
C HIS A 250 0.87 -2.15 15.60
N VAL A 251 -0.42 -1.82 15.54
CA VAL A 251 -0.90 -0.58 14.93
C VAL A 251 -0.38 0.65 15.69
N ARG A 252 -0.45 0.63 17.01
CA ARG A 252 0.12 1.71 17.84
C ARG A 252 1.61 1.88 17.58
N ASN A 253 2.35 0.78 17.55
CA ASN A 253 3.78 0.81 17.25
C ASN A 253 4.05 1.36 15.85
N ASN A 254 3.32 0.89 14.84
CA ASN A 254 3.51 1.32 13.45
C ASN A 254 3.26 2.82 13.28
N SER A 255 2.31 3.40 14.01
CA SER A 255 2.03 4.83 13.95
C SER A 255 3.23 5.71 14.34
N GLY A 256 4.15 5.17 15.12
CA GLY A 256 5.40 5.84 15.51
C GLY A 256 6.52 5.75 14.48
N GLY A 257 6.30 5.08 13.35
CA GLY A 257 7.28 4.99 12.26
C GLY A 257 7.46 6.30 11.47
N SER A 258 6.61 7.28 11.71
CA SER A 258 6.63 8.58 11.08
C SER A 258 6.23 9.66 12.10
N GLY A 259 6.43 10.92 11.79
CA GLY A 259 6.04 12.03 12.65
C GLY A 259 7.13 13.09 12.76
N ASN A 260 7.50 13.43 14.00
CA ASN A 260 8.45 14.51 14.28
C ASN A 260 9.91 14.08 14.22
N TRP A 261 10.19 12.91 13.67
CA TRP A 261 11.53 12.37 13.60
C TRP A 261 11.83 11.81 12.23
N GLN A 262 13.10 11.77 11.88
CA GLN A 262 13.58 11.20 10.62
C GLN A 262 14.93 10.56 10.83
N LEU A 263 15.21 9.52 10.07
CA LEU A 263 16.55 8.97 9.93
C LEU A 263 17.48 10.04 9.34
N THR A 264 18.72 10.06 9.82
CA THR A 264 19.75 10.92 9.25
C THR A 264 20.28 10.31 7.94
N GLU A 265 20.98 11.11 7.15
CA GLU A 265 21.65 10.59 5.94
C GLU A 265 22.64 9.49 6.27
N GLU A 266 23.32 9.58 7.40
CA GLU A 266 24.24 8.55 7.90
C GLU A 266 23.51 7.26 8.21
N ASP A 267 22.36 7.33 8.89
CA ASP A 267 21.52 6.16 9.19
C ASP A 267 21.07 5.48 7.90
N ILE A 268 20.58 6.26 6.93
CA ILE A 268 20.14 5.77 5.62
C ILE A 268 21.29 5.08 4.89
N ALA A 269 22.48 5.68 4.89
CA ALA A 269 23.65 5.08 4.26
C ALA A 269 24.04 3.75 4.90
N LYS A 270 23.99 3.64 6.23
CA LYS A 270 24.24 2.39 6.96
C LYS A 270 23.23 1.31 6.59
N ILE A 271 21.95 1.66 6.52
CA ILE A 271 20.89 0.70 6.14
C ILE A 271 21.11 0.24 4.70
N LYS A 272 21.36 1.14 3.77
CA LYS A 272 21.63 0.79 2.36
C LYS A 272 22.83 -0.13 2.19
N LYS A 273 23.90 0.09 2.95
CA LYS A 273 25.09 -0.75 2.93
C LYS A 273 24.83 -2.13 3.51
N THR A 274 24.03 -2.21 4.55
CA THR A 274 23.70 -3.46 5.26
C THR A 274 22.71 -4.31 4.46
N PHE A 275 21.78 -3.67 3.77
CA PHE A 275 20.76 -4.29 2.91
C PHE A 275 20.96 -3.79 1.47
N PRO A 276 21.93 -4.34 0.73
CA PRO A 276 22.29 -3.84 -0.59
C PRO A 276 21.20 -4.09 -1.64
N LEU A 277 21.21 -3.29 -2.69
CA LEU A 277 20.32 -3.47 -3.83
C LEU A 277 20.63 -4.79 -4.57
N PRO A 278 19.60 -5.49 -5.08
CA PRO A 278 19.81 -6.62 -5.98
C PRO A 278 20.38 -6.14 -7.34
N PRO A 279 20.84 -7.06 -8.21
CA PRO A 279 21.22 -6.69 -9.56
C PRO A 279 20.10 -5.99 -10.33
N PRO A 280 20.39 -5.03 -11.22
CA PRO A 280 19.37 -4.15 -11.83
C PRO A 280 18.52 -4.81 -12.91
N ASP A 281 18.88 -5.99 -13.39
CA ASP A 281 18.22 -6.71 -14.48
C ASP A 281 17.13 -7.71 -14.01
N ARG A 282 16.84 -7.74 -12.73
CA ARG A 282 15.82 -8.62 -12.18
C ARG A 282 14.42 -8.10 -12.43
N ARG A 283 13.52 -9.02 -12.76
CA ARG A 283 12.09 -8.74 -12.83
C ARG A 283 11.54 -8.33 -11.47
N LEU A 284 10.45 -7.55 -11.51
CA LEU A 284 9.71 -7.18 -10.32
C LEU A 284 9.22 -8.43 -9.58
N GLU A 285 9.54 -8.54 -8.30
CA GLU A 285 9.04 -9.61 -7.44
C GLU A 285 7.63 -9.31 -6.97
N MET A 286 6.84 -10.38 -6.82
CA MET A 286 5.48 -10.35 -6.28
C MET A 286 5.28 -11.51 -5.33
N ILE A 287 4.36 -11.35 -4.40
CA ILE A 287 3.92 -12.40 -3.49
C ILE A 287 2.41 -12.40 -3.36
#